data_9b2cea82844f7c59a8b3df04b5d0f31b
#
_entry.id   9b2cea82844f7c59a8b3df04b5d0f31b
#
_cell.length_a   1.000
_cell.length_b   1.000
_cell.length_c   1.000
_cell.angle_alpha   90.00
_cell.angle_beta   90.00
_cell.angle_gamma   90.00
#
_symmetry.space_group_name_H-M   'P 1'
#
loop_
_entity.id
_entity.type
_entity.pdbx_description
1 polymer ?
#
loop_
_entity_poly.entity_id
_entity_poly.type
_entity_poly.pdbx_seq_one_letter_code
_entity_poly.pdbx_strand_id
1 'polypeptide(L)'
;MGVSDWGVDPTWTLFLDRDGVINRRIFGGYVLDWESFHFLPGVLAGLTFAASRVGRIVVVTNQQCVALGKISEQGLQAIHENMVQEMQQAGGRIDAVFAAIELKTDPQSRRKPKTNMALEAQQRFPEIDFKKSIMVGDTDTDIQFGQALEMKTVLIESEEQVTVIPDIRCKALSDFLYQL
;
A
#
# COMPACT_ATOMS: atom_id res chain seq x y z
N MET A 1 15.46 14.53 -9.12
CA MET A 1 14.49 13.85 -10.00
C MET A 1 13.17 13.83 -9.25
N GLY A 2 12.12 14.41 -9.82
CA GLY A 2 10.79 14.51 -9.18
C GLY A 2 9.80 13.49 -9.76
N VAL A 3 8.58 13.41 -9.20
CA VAL A 3 7.52 12.52 -9.72
C VAL A 3 7.19 12.81 -11.18
N SER A 4 7.18 14.09 -11.58
CA SER A 4 6.94 14.52 -12.96
C SER A 4 7.91 13.93 -13.98
N ASP A 5 9.12 13.57 -13.56
CA ASP A 5 10.14 12.99 -14.45
C ASP A 5 9.87 11.51 -14.77
N TRP A 6 8.96 10.87 -14.05
CA TRP A 6 8.63 9.45 -14.24
C TRP A 6 7.69 9.22 -15.42
N GLY A 7 6.96 10.25 -15.86
CA GLY A 7 6.02 10.16 -16.97
C GLY A 7 4.85 9.21 -16.66
N VAL A 8 4.29 9.32 -15.44
CA VAL A 8 3.17 8.49 -14.99
C VAL A 8 1.95 8.70 -15.89
N ASP A 9 1.38 7.60 -16.35
CA ASP A 9 0.21 7.56 -17.22
C ASP A 9 -0.72 6.38 -16.85
N PRO A 10 -1.86 6.19 -17.52
CA PRO A 10 -2.78 5.07 -17.23
C PRO A 10 -2.22 3.66 -17.45
N THR A 11 -0.98 3.49 -17.91
CA THR A 11 -0.31 2.18 -17.93
C THR A 11 0.43 1.87 -16.63
N TRP A 12 0.51 2.82 -15.70
CA TRP A 12 1.19 2.66 -14.43
C TRP A 12 0.30 2.03 -13.36
N THR A 13 0.94 1.32 -12.42
CA THR A 13 0.30 0.75 -11.24
C THR A 13 0.83 1.39 -9.97
N LEU A 14 -0.10 1.75 -9.06
CA LEU A 14 0.22 2.24 -7.74
C LEU A 14 0.03 1.11 -6.72
N PHE A 15 1.13 0.70 -6.08
CA PHE A 15 1.12 -0.22 -4.94
C PHE A 15 1.22 0.58 -3.65
N LEU A 16 0.32 0.34 -2.72
CA LEU A 16 0.23 1.06 -1.45
C LEU A 16 0.32 0.11 -0.27
N ASP A 17 1.15 0.43 0.72
CA ASP A 17 0.93 -0.13 2.05
C ASP A 17 -0.36 0.45 2.65
N ARG A 18 -0.88 -0.21 3.69
CA ARG A 18 -2.12 0.19 4.37
C ARG A 18 -1.83 1.03 5.61
N ASP A 19 -1.23 0.42 6.63
CA ASP A 19 -1.04 1.04 7.95
C ASP A 19 0.14 2.03 7.93
N GLY A 20 -0.13 3.30 8.16
CA GLY A 20 0.85 4.38 8.08
C GLY A 20 0.87 5.11 6.72
N VAL A 21 0.14 4.58 5.71
CA VAL A 21 0.04 5.16 4.37
C VAL A 21 -1.40 5.54 4.04
N ILE A 22 -2.33 4.59 4.10
CA ILE A 22 -3.77 4.81 3.85
C ILE A 22 -4.47 5.19 5.15
N ASN A 23 -4.23 4.44 6.22
CA ASN A 23 -4.84 4.65 7.52
C ASN A 23 -3.79 4.86 8.60
N ARG A 24 -4.25 5.44 9.70
CA ARG A 24 -3.45 5.64 10.90
C ARG A 24 -2.91 4.30 11.41
N ARG A 25 -1.59 4.22 11.58
CA ARG A 25 -0.92 3.06 12.18
C ARG A 25 -1.11 3.06 13.69
N ILE A 26 -1.31 1.88 14.27
CA ILE A 26 -1.31 1.66 15.72
C ILE A 26 0.05 1.08 16.11
N PHE A 27 0.92 1.90 16.69
CA PHE A 27 2.25 1.46 17.12
C PHE A 27 2.14 0.43 18.25
N GLY A 28 2.86 -0.69 18.10
CA GLY A 28 2.78 -1.81 19.04
C GLY A 28 1.46 -2.58 19.04
N GLY A 29 0.54 -2.26 18.10
CA GLY A 29 -0.78 -2.86 17.98
C GLY A 29 -1.18 -3.14 16.54
N TYR A 30 -2.49 -3.32 16.34
CA TYR A 30 -3.12 -3.61 15.05
C TYR A 30 -4.49 -2.95 14.98
N VAL A 31 -4.94 -2.62 13.78
CA VAL A 31 -6.33 -2.28 13.49
C VAL A 31 -7.11 -3.60 13.44
N LEU A 32 -8.01 -3.82 14.42
CA LEU A 32 -8.73 -5.09 14.61
C LEU A 32 -10.23 -5.00 14.31
N ASP A 33 -10.73 -3.78 14.11
CA ASP A 33 -12.12 -3.49 13.75
C ASP A 33 -12.20 -2.23 12.88
N TRP A 34 -13.38 -1.99 12.32
CA TRP A 34 -13.59 -0.82 11.48
C TRP A 34 -13.60 0.49 12.27
N GLU A 35 -14.01 0.48 13.53
CA GLU A 35 -14.08 1.68 14.39
C GLU A 35 -12.68 2.23 14.69
N SER A 36 -11.68 1.37 14.76
CA SER A 36 -10.26 1.76 14.92
C SER A 36 -9.53 2.08 13.60
N PHE A 37 -10.19 1.85 12.44
CA PHE A 37 -9.64 2.21 11.15
C PHE A 37 -9.92 3.69 10.85
N HIS A 38 -8.89 4.51 10.77
CA HIS A 38 -9.01 5.92 10.46
C HIS A 38 -8.14 6.28 9.26
N PHE A 39 -8.77 6.72 8.17
CA PHE A 39 -8.01 7.25 7.04
C PHE A 39 -7.11 8.41 7.47
N LEU A 40 -5.89 8.44 6.93
CA LEU A 40 -5.02 9.60 7.11
C LEU A 40 -5.57 10.83 6.36
N PRO A 41 -5.25 12.03 6.82
CA PRO A 41 -5.74 13.26 6.19
C PRO A 41 -5.42 13.32 4.69
N GLY A 42 -6.40 13.69 3.88
CA GLY A 42 -6.24 13.88 2.43
C GLY A 42 -6.17 12.60 1.59
N VAL A 43 -6.15 11.40 2.21
CA VAL A 43 -6.00 10.13 1.47
C VAL A 43 -7.15 9.87 0.52
N LEU A 44 -8.40 10.03 0.96
CA LEU A 44 -9.57 9.80 0.11
C LEU A 44 -9.55 10.72 -1.13
N ALA A 45 -9.34 12.01 -0.94
CA ALA A 45 -9.28 12.98 -2.05
C ALA A 45 -8.06 12.73 -2.96
N GLY A 46 -6.88 12.44 -2.38
CA GLY A 46 -5.68 12.14 -3.14
C GLY A 46 -5.81 10.88 -4.00
N LEU A 47 -6.37 9.80 -3.45
CA LEU A 47 -6.62 8.56 -4.21
C LEU A 47 -7.71 8.74 -5.27
N THR A 48 -8.72 9.58 -5.02
CA THR A 48 -9.70 9.96 -6.05
C THR A 48 -9.02 10.67 -7.22
N PHE A 49 -8.10 11.60 -6.94
CA PHE A 49 -7.28 12.26 -7.96
C PHE A 49 -6.40 11.25 -8.71
N ALA A 50 -5.65 10.40 -8.00
CA ALA A 50 -4.76 9.41 -8.57
C ALA A 50 -5.49 8.37 -9.44
N ALA A 51 -6.74 8.04 -9.11
CA ALA A 51 -7.55 7.08 -9.86
C ALA A 51 -7.74 7.44 -11.34
N SER A 52 -7.63 8.72 -11.71
CA SER A 52 -7.67 9.19 -13.10
C SER A 52 -6.31 9.22 -13.77
N ARG A 53 -5.22 9.02 -13.03
CA ARG A 53 -3.83 9.15 -13.52
C ARG A 53 -3.13 7.82 -13.75
N VAL A 54 -3.52 6.78 -12.99
CA VAL A 54 -2.90 5.46 -13.07
C VAL A 54 -3.91 4.40 -13.51
N GLY A 55 -3.44 3.31 -14.09
CA GLY A 55 -4.29 2.20 -14.54
C GLY A 55 -4.78 1.32 -13.41
N ARG A 56 -3.97 1.12 -12.36
CA ARG A 56 -4.31 0.26 -11.22
C ARG A 56 -3.86 0.88 -9.89
N ILE A 57 -4.67 0.64 -8.86
CA ILE A 57 -4.34 0.93 -7.45
C ILE A 57 -4.52 -0.35 -6.65
N VAL A 58 -3.41 -0.86 -6.12
CA VAL A 58 -3.34 -2.14 -5.41
C VAL A 58 -2.80 -1.92 -4.01
N VAL A 59 -3.46 -2.48 -3.00
CA VAL A 59 -2.97 -2.45 -1.62
C VAL A 59 -2.22 -3.75 -1.33
N VAL A 60 -1.02 -3.63 -0.74
CA VAL A 60 -0.16 -4.75 -0.32
C VAL A 60 0.25 -4.54 1.14
N THR A 61 -0.30 -5.35 2.05
CA THR A 61 -0.18 -5.11 3.49
C THR A 61 0.23 -6.33 4.31
N ASN A 62 1.07 -6.12 5.31
CA ASN A 62 1.51 -7.16 6.26
C ASN A 62 0.56 -7.20 7.46
N GLN A 63 -0.19 -8.30 7.64
CA GLN A 63 -1.27 -8.43 8.64
C GLN A 63 -1.14 -9.72 9.47
N GLN A 64 -0.01 -9.89 10.18
CA GLN A 64 0.21 -11.07 11.03
C GLN A 64 -0.76 -11.19 12.22
N CYS A 65 -1.60 -10.18 12.47
CA CYS A 65 -2.62 -10.21 13.51
C CYS A 65 -3.59 -11.39 13.36
N VAL A 66 -3.79 -11.90 12.14
CA VAL A 66 -4.58 -13.11 11.87
C VAL A 66 -3.88 -14.34 12.42
N ALA A 67 -2.61 -14.59 12.04
CA ALA A 67 -1.84 -15.73 12.54
C ALA A 67 -1.60 -15.66 14.06
N LEU A 68 -1.61 -14.46 14.65
CA LEU A 68 -1.56 -14.24 16.09
C LEU A 68 -2.92 -14.47 16.79
N GLY A 69 -3.98 -14.81 16.06
CA GLY A 69 -5.32 -15.03 16.60
C GLY A 69 -6.00 -13.77 17.15
N LYS A 70 -5.53 -12.57 16.80
CA LYS A 70 -6.10 -11.30 17.30
C LYS A 70 -7.34 -10.86 16.52
N ILE A 71 -7.46 -11.29 15.27
CA ILE A 71 -8.61 -11.08 14.39
C ILE A 71 -8.76 -12.32 13.50
N SER A 72 -9.98 -12.64 13.11
CA SER A 72 -10.22 -13.67 12.10
C SER A 72 -9.89 -13.15 10.69
N GLU A 73 -9.65 -14.07 9.75
CA GLU A 73 -9.45 -13.70 8.35
C GLU A 73 -10.67 -12.95 7.78
N GLN A 74 -11.90 -13.42 8.15
CA GLN A 74 -13.15 -12.75 7.79
C GLN A 74 -13.25 -11.34 8.39
N GLY A 75 -12.79 -11.15 9.63
CA GLY A 75 -12.75 -9.83 10.28
C GLY A 75 -11.80 -8.87 9.56
N LEU A 76 -10.61 -9.34 9.17
CA LEU A 76 -9.67 -8.55 8.38
C LEU A 76 -10.26 -8.21 7.00
N GLN A 77 -10.91 -9.18 6.35
CA GLN A 77 -11.56 -8.97 5.07
C GLN A 77 -12.65 -7.89 5.15
N ALA A 78 -13.48 -7.92 6.21
CA ALA A 78 -14.52 -6.90 6.42
C ALA A 78 -13.94 -5.49 6.57
N ILE A 79 -12.80 -5.32 7.26
CA ILE A 79 -12.10 -4.04 7.32
C ILE A 79 -11.67 -3.57 5.91
N HIS A 80 -11.10 -4.47 5.10
CA HIS A 80 -10.67 -4.15 3.74
C HIS A 80 -11.85 -3.83 2.83
N GLU A 81 -12.97 -4.53 2.94
CA GLU A 81 -14.19 -4.25 2.18
C GLU A 81 -14.75 -2.87 2.50
N ASN A 82 -14.81 -2.51 3.79
CA ASN A 82 -15.23 -1.17 4.22
C ASN A 82 -14.27 -0.08 3.70
N MET A 83 -12.96 -0.31 3.75
CA MET A 83 -11.96 0.62 3.20
C MET A 83 -12.19 0.86 1.69
N VAL A 84 -12.40 -0.22 0.92
CA VAL A 84 -12.68 -0.13 -0.51
C VAL A 84 -13.99 0.58 -0.78
N GLN A 85 -15.03 0.30 0.01
CA GLN A 85 -16.34 0.94 -0.13
C GLN A 85 -16.29 2.45 0.16
N GLU A 86 -15.64 2.87 1.24
CA GLU A 86 -15.44 4.29 1.56
C GLU A 86 -14.67 5.00 0.44
N MET A 87 -13.65 4.34 -0.13
CA MET A 87 -12.91 4.88 -1.26
C MET A 87 -13.79 5.08 -2.49
N GLN A 88 -14.66 4.11 -2.79
CA GLN A 88 -15.59 4.19 -3.92
C GLN A 88 -16.64 5.30 -3.70
N GLN A 89 -17.15 5.45 -2.48
CA GLN A 89 -18.09 6.53 -2.12
C GLN A 89 -17.45 7.90 -2.28
N ALA A 90 -16.14 8.03 -2.04
CA ALA A 90 -15.39 9.25 -2.27
C ALA A 90 -15.10 9.51 -3.77
N GLY A 91 -15.48 8.61 -4.67
CA GLY A 91 -15.26 8.73 -6.11
C GLY A 91 -13.91 8.19 -6.60
N GLY A 92 -13.13 7.56 -5.72
CA GLY A 92 -11.87 6.88 -6.06
C GLY A 92 -12.04 5.39 -6.28
N ARG A 93 -10.92 4.66 -6.29
CA ARG A 93 -10.93 3.19 -6.35
C ARG A 93 -9.71 2.57 -5.66
N ILE A 94 -9.89 1.34 -5.24
CA ILE A 94 -8.83 0.37 -4.95
C ILE A 94 -9.22 -0.89 -5.72
N ASP A 95 -8.35 -1.35 -6.63
CA ASP A 95 -8.66 -2.44 -7.56
C ASP A 95 -8.50 -3.81 -6.90
N ALA A 96 -7.58 -3.95 -5.94
CA ALA A 96 -7.40 -5.15 -5.14
C ALA A 96 -6.64 -4.87 -3.84
N VAL A 97 -6.82 -5.76 -2.86
CA VAL A 97 -6.07 -5.78 -1.59
C VAL A 97 -5.45 -7.17 -1.44
N PHE A 98 -4.13 -7.21 -1.24
CA PHE A 98 -3.36 -8.42 -0.93
C PHE A 98 -2.79 -8.28 0.49
N ALA A 99 -3.10 -9.23 1.35
CA ALA A 99 -2.64 -9.24 2.73
C ALA A 99 -1.81 -10.48 3.03
N ALA A 100 -0.61 -10.29 3.56
CA ALA A 100 0.18 -11.37 4.13
C ALA A 100 -0.24 -11.55 5.59
N ILE A 101 -0.95 -12.64 5.87
CA ILE A 101 -1.54 -12.93 7.19
C ILE A 101 -0.68 -13.84 8.06
N GLU A 102 0.40 -14.37 7.50
CA GLU A 102 1.32 -15.31 8.14
C GLU A 102 2.19 -14.60 9.20
N LEU A 103 2.73 -15.37 10.13
CA LEU A 103 3.67 -14.87 11.12
C LEU A 103 4.94 -14.34 10.44
N LYS A 104 5.52 -13.30 11.00
CA LYS A 104 6.78 -12.73 10.52
C LYS A 104 7.96 -13.75 10.63
N THR A 105 7.84 -14.74 11.51
CA THR A 105 8.84 -15.81 11.69
C THR A 105 8.63 -17.01 10.75
N ASP A 106 7.50 -17.04 10.01
CA ASP A 106 7.22 -18.12 9.07
C ASP A 106 8.11 -17.98 7.81
N PRO A 107 8.98 -18.95 7.49
CA PRO A 107 9.80 -18.89 6.29
C PRO A 107 8.97 -18.91 4.99
N GLN A 108 7.73 -19.43 5.03
CA GLN A 108 6.81 -19.45 3.88
C GLN A 108 5.94 -18.18 3.79
N SER A 109 6.11 -17.25 4.73
CA SER A 109 5.35 -16.00 4.74
C SER A 109 5.54 -15.21 3.43
N ARG A 110 4.42 -14.63 2.93
CA ARG A 110 4.38 -13.76 1.74
C ARG A 110 4.67 -12.28 2.07
N ARG A 111 5.03 -12.01 3.33
CA ARG A 111 5.25 -10.67 3.88
C ARG A 111 6.32 -9.89 3.11
N LYS A 112 6.08 -8.60 2.93
CA LYS A 112 7.12 -7.65 2.53
C LYS A 112 8.31 -7.74 3.50
N PRO A 113 9.57 -7.75 3.04
CA PRO A 113 9.99 -7.31 1.70
C PRO A 113 9.93 -8.39 0.59
N LYS A 114 9.41 -9.62 0.85
CA LYS A 114 9.21 -10.60 -0.21
C LYS A 114 8.18 -10.11 -1.21
N THR A 115 8.38 -10.41 -2.49
CA THR A 115 7.62 -9.88 -3.62
C THR A 115 6.33 -10.63 -3.96
N ASN A 116 5.98 -11.67 -3.17
CA ASN A 116 4.84 -12.57 -3.44
C ASN A 116 3.54 -11.83 -3.73
N MET A 117 3.17 -10.83 -2.90
CA MET A 117 1.92 -10.09 -3.10
C MET A 117 1.90 -9.30 -4.41
N ALA A 118 3.04 -8.78 -4.88
CA ALA A 118 3.11 -8.12 -6.18
C ALA A 118 2.97 -9.11 -7.33
N LEU A 119 3.59 -10.29 -7.22
CA LEU A 119 3.46 -11.36 -8.22
C LEU A 119 2.02 -11.89 -8.28
N GLU A 120 1.34 -12.04 -7.15
CA GLU A 120 -0.09 -12.37 -7.08
C GLU A 120 -0.95 -11.28 -7.77
N ALA A 121 -0.62 -10.00 -7.54
CA ALA A 121 -1.28 -8.90 -8.22
C ALA A 121 -1.09 -8.96 -9.75
N GLN A 122 0.13 -9.24 -10.22
CA GLN A 122 0.41 -9.40 -11.65
C GLN A 122 -0.28 -10.62 -12.26
N GLN A 123 -0.43 -11.73 -11.52
CA GLN A 123 -1.22 -12.87 -11.97
C GLN A 123 -2.70 -12.52 -12.16
N ARG A 124 -3.25 -11.68 -11.26
CA ARG A 124 -4.63 -11.22 -11.37
C ARG A 124 -4.82 -10.14 -12.43
N PHE A 125 -3.82 -9.29 -12.63
CA PHE A 125 -3.80 -8.17 -13.57
C PHE A 125 -2.54 -8.26 -14.44
N PRO A 126 -2.57 -9.06 -15.53
CA PRO A 126 -1.37 -9.33 -16.34
C PRO A 126 -0.76 -8.11 -17.03
N GLU A 127 -1.50 -7.00 -17.10
CA GLU A 127 -1.02 -5.73 -17.62
C GLU A 127 -0.04 -5.01 -16.70
N ILE A 128 0.12 -5.44 -15.44
CA ILE A 128 1.05 -4.83 -14.49
C ILE A 128 2.50 -5.00 -14.99
N ASP A 129 3.16 -3.89 -15.24
CA ASP A 129 4.59 -3.78 -15.47
C ASP A 129 5.25 -3.16 -14.24
N PHE A 130 6.12 -3.90 -13.56
CA PHE A 130 6.78 -3.40 -12.34
C PHE A 130 7.66 -2.19 -12.62
N LYS A 131 8.25 -2.05 -13.83
CA LYS A 131 9.03 -0.86 -14.21
C LYS A 131 8.17 0.39 -14.43
N LYS A 132 6.86 0.18 -14.61
CA LYS A 132 5.82 1.21 -14.63
C LYS A 132 4.94 1.11 -13.38
N SER A 133 5.56 0.86 -12.24
CA SER A 133 4.86 0.76 -10.97
C SER A 133 5.56 1.59 -9.90
N ILE A 134 4.78 2.03 -8.94
CA ILE A 134 5.25 2.82 -7.80
C ILE A 134 4.83 2.09 -6.53
N MET A 135 5.78 1.80 -5.64
CA MET A 135 5.52 1.33 -4.28
C MET A 135 5.58 2.50 -3.31
N VAL A 136 4.50 2.71 -2.57
CA VAL A 136 4.42 3.71 -1.50
C VAL A 136 4.28 3.01 -0.17
N GLY A 137 5.17 3.29 0.76
CA GLY A 137 5.19 2.70 2.10
C GLY A 137 5.79 3.63 3.14
N ASP A 138 5.77 3.20 4.41
CA ASP A 138 6.34 3.96 5.54
C ASP A 138 7.47 3.21 6.24
N THR A 139 7.88 2.03 5.74
CA THR A 139 8.92 1.18 6.34
C THR A 139 9.98 0.71 5.35
N ASP A 140 11.14 0.25 5.88
CA ASP A 140 12.20 -0.36 5.08
C ASP A 140 11.67 -1.53 4.23
N THR A 141 10.76 -2.34 4.77
CA THR A 141 10.23 -3.51 4.06
C THR A 141 9.41 -3.15 2.83
N ASP A 142 8.77 -1.98 2.82
CA ASP A 142 8.03 -1.47 1.67
C ASP A 142 8.98 -1.01 0.57
N ILE A 143 10.00 -0.26 0.94
CA ILE A 143 10.98 0.26 -0.01
C ILE A 143 11.77 -0.89 -0.63
N GLN A 144 12.23 -1.87 0.18
CA GLN A 144 12.89 -3.08 -0.31
C GLN A 144 12.00 -3.90 -1.23
N PHE A 145 10.70 -4.03 -0.92
CA PHE A 145 9.72 -4.70 -1.78
C PHE A 145 9.65 -4.05 -3.17
N GLY A 146 9.53 -2.72 -3.24
CA GLY A 146 9.50 -2.00 -4.50
C GLY A 146 10.82 -2.13 -5.28
N GLN A 147 11.95 -1.94 -4.58
CA GLN A 147 13.28 -2.03 -5.19
C GLN A 147 13.60 -3.41 -5.76
N ALA A 148 13.16 -4.48 -5.09
CA ALA A 148 13.37 -5.86 -5.55
C ALA A 148 12.67 -6.15 -6.90
N LEU A 149 11.69 -5.35 -7.29
CA LEU A 149 10.94 -5.44 -8.55
C LEU A 149 11.22 -4.27 -9.51
N GLU A 150 12.25 -3.47 -9.22
CA GLU A 150 12.59 -2.28 -10.02
C GLU A 150 11.46 -1.24 -10.14
N MET A 151 10.55 -1.22 -9.15
CA MET A 151 9.51 -0.18 -9.05
C MET A 151 10.14 1.16 -8.62
N LYS A 152 9.48 2.26 -8.93
CA LYS A 152 9.72 3.52 -8.23
C LYS A 152 9.27 3.41 -6.79
N THR A 153 9.98 4.06 -5.88
CA THR A 153 9.71 3.95 -4.44
C THR A 153 9.48 5.30 -3.80
N VAL A 154 8.40 5.39 -3.02
CA VAL A 154 8.02 6.59 -2.26
C VAL A 154 7.89 6.22 -0.79
N LEU A 155 8.67 6.89 0.05
CA LEU A 155 8.56 6.76 1.49
C LEU A 155 7.68 7.87 2.06
N ILE A 156 6.63 7.49 2.77
CA ILE A 156 5.85 8.40 3.61
C ILE A 156 6.54 8.50 4.97
N GLU A 157 6.87 9.72 5.37
CA GLU A 157 7.52 9.96 6.66
C GLU A 157 6.62 9.54 7.83
N SER A 158 7.16 8.75 8.72
CA SER A 158 6.50 8.27 9.94
C SER A 158 7.48 8.30 11.11
N GLU A 159 7.06 7.81 12.29
CA GLU A 159 7.97 7.65 13.45
C GLU A 159 8.94 6.47 13.28
N GLU A 160 8.77 5.65 12.25
CA GLU A 160 9.67 4.51 11.95
C GLU A 160 11.01 5.02 11.43
N GLN A 161 12.09 4.45 11.96
CA GLN A 161 13.42 4.69 11.42
C GLN A 161 13.63 3.87 10.16
N VAL A 162 13.75 4.55 9.03
CA VAL A 162 13.99 3.95 7.72
C VAL A 162 15.42 4.20 7.29
N THR A 163 16.14 3.12 6.98
CA THR A 163 17.55 3.11 6.57
C THR A 163 17.72 2.94 5.06
N VAL A 164 16.76 2.32 4.40
CA VAL A 164 16.75 2.13 2.94
C VAL A 164 16.46 3.46 2.24
N ILE A 165 17.16 3.75 1.15
CA ILE A 165 17.02 4.99 0.41
C ILE A 165 15.90 4.82 -0.64
N PRO A 166 14.76 5.54 -0.52
CA PRO A 166 13.72 5.56 -1.54
C PRO A 166 14.10 6.52 -2.69
N ASP A 167 13.36 6.46 -3.81
CA ASP A 167 13.49 7.46 -4.86
C ASP A 167 12.99 8.85 -4.38
N ILE A 168 11.90 8.88 -3.61
CA ILE A 168 11.28 10.11 -3.09
C ILE A 168 10.83 9.91 -1.64
N ARG A 169 10.87 11.01 -0.86
CA ARG A 169 10.26 11.10 0.48
C ARG A 169 9.16 12.16 0.47
N CYS A 170 8.02 11.85 1.09
CA CYS A 170 6.90 12.76 1.27
C CYS A 170 6.40 12.72 2.71
N LYS A 171 5.83 13.84 3.18
CA LYS A 171 5.26 13.91 4.54
C LYS A 171 3.93 13.17 4.65
N ALA A 172 3.13 13.17 3.57
CA ALA A 172 1.85 12.50 3.51
C ALA A 172 1.64 11.85 2.14
N LEU A 173 0.78 10.82 2.09
CA LEU A 173 0.39 10.19 0.84
C LEU A 173 -0.22 11.20 -0.13
N SER A 174 -1.08 12.10 0.34
CA SER A 174 -1.69 13.15 -0.47
C SER A 174 -0.67 14.06 -1.16
N ASP A 175 0.43 14.40 -0.47
CA ASP A 175 1.50 15.23 -1.03
C ASP A 175 2.17 14.58 -2.25
N PHE A 176 2.27 13.26 -2.22
CA PHE A 176 2.78 12.49 -3.36
C PHE A 176 1.72 12.38 -4.48
N LEU A 177 0.48 12.00 -4.13
CA LEU A 177 -0.57 11.70 -5.12
C LEU A 177 -0.91 12.91 -6.00
N TYR A 178 -0.87 14.12 -5.45
CA TYR A 178 -1.11 15.34 -6.23
C TYR A 178 0.06 15.73 -7.16
N GLN A 179 1.17 15.00 -7.15
CA GLN A 179 2.28 15.19 -8.09
C GLN A 179 2.20 14.24 -9.30
N LEU A 180 1.22 13.30 -9.32
CA LEU A 180 0.98 12.37 -10.43
C LEU A 180 0.36 13.09 -11.69
#